data_794d66b96b2532e2e00255e5735a9213
#
_entry.id   794d66b96b2532e2e00255e5735a9213
#
_cell.length_a   1.000
_cell.length_b   1.000
_cell.length_c   1.000
_cell.angle_alpha   90.00
_cell.angle_beta   90.00
_cell.angle_gamma   90.00
#
_symmetry.space_group_name_H-M   'P 1'
#
loop_
_entity.id
_entity.type
_entity.pdbx_description
1 polymer ?
#
loop_
_entity_poly.entity_id
_entity_poly.type
_entity_poly.pdbx_seq_one_letter_code
_entity_poly.pdbx_strand_id
1 'polypeptide(L)'
;MDKDFFVREIGRNSDKLFRVAYSLLQNREDCRDALQETALKAWEKRFSLRHPEYFSTWITRICINACHDIGRKKKGTVSLEEAPEPFQEPPDPALSLALKSLPEKLRLPLMLQYSEGMSYAEIARTLRITEPTVRGRIHRAKEQLRKELEV
;
A
#
# COMPACT_ATOMS: atom_id res chain seq x y z
N MET A 1 -6.10 -23.47 -5.07
CA MET A 1 -6.04 -22.35 -6.06
C MET A 1 -5.23 -22.82 -7.25
N ASP A 2 -5.81 -22.80 -8.43
CA ASP A 2 -5.06 -23.20 -9.60
C ASP A 2 -4.22 -22.04 -10.15
N LYS A 3 -3.28 -22.38 -11.01
CA LYS A 3 -2.32 -21.43 -11.57
C LYS A 3 -3.00 -20.34 -12.41
N ASP A 4 -3.99 -20.72 -13.20
CA ASP A 4 -4.69 -19.77 -14.08
C ASP A 4 -5.46 -18.71 -13.29
N PHE A 5 -6.15 -19.12 -12.23
CA PHE A 5 -6.80 -18.19 -11.31
C PHE A 5 -5.78 -17.23 -10.68
N PHE A 6 -4.66 -17.78 -10.20
CA PHE A 6 -3.63 -16.98 -9.54
C PHE A 6 -3.05 -15.92 -10.47
N VAL A 7 -2.68 -16.32 -11.69
CA VAL A 7 -2.10 -15.37 -12.67
C VAL A 7 -3.10 -14.29 -13.04
N ARG A 8 -4.36 -14.65 -13.25
CA ARG A 8 -5.41 -13.70 -13.60
C ARG A 8 -5.65 -12.70 -12.47
N GLU A 9 -5.76 -13.18 -11.24
CA GLU A 9 -6.05 -12.32 -10.10
C GLU A 9 -4.88 -11.42 -9.73
N ILE A 10 -3.64 -11.90 -9.86
CA ILE A 10 -2.47 -11.04 -9.71
C ILE A 10 -2.48 -9.94 -10.76
N GLY A 11 -2.79 -10.27 -12.01
CA GLY A 11 -2.89 -9.29 -13.08
C GLY A 11 -3.93 -8.22 -12.79
N ARG A 12 -5.10 -8.62 -12.28
CA ARG A 12 -6.16 -7.67 -11.92
C ARG A 12 -5.77 -6.74 -10.78
N ASN A 13 -4.91 -7.18 -9.88
CA ASN A 13 -4.49 -6.40 -8.73
C ASN A 13 -3.18 -5.65 -8.93
N SER A 14 -2.49 -5.85 -10.05
CA SER A 14 -1.13 -5.33 -10.22
C SER A 14 -1.02 -3.82 -10.13
N ASP A 15 -1.95 -3.07 -10.74
CA ASP A 15 -1.95 -1.61 -10.66
C ASP A 15 -2.17 -1.13 -9.24
N LYS A 16 -3.12 -1.72 -8.53
CA LYS A 16 -3.38 -1.42 -7.13
C LYS A 16 -2.15 -1.70 -6.27
N LEU A 17 -1.55 -2.87 -6.46
CA LEU A 17 -0.37 -3.26 -5.69
C LEU A 17 0.80 -2.29 -5.95
N PHE A 18 0.97 -1.85 -7.19
CA PHE A 18 1.99 -0.86 -7.51
C PHE A 18 1.73 0.46 -6.79
N ARG A 19 0.49 0.96 -6.81
CA ARG A 19 0.14 2.21 -6.11
C ARG A 19 0.38 2.10 -4.61
N VAL A 20 0.00 0.97 -3.99
CA VAL A 20 0.24 0.71 -2.58
C VAL A 20 1.75 0.69 -2.29
N ALA A 21 2.50 -0.06 -3.07
CA ALA A 21 3.95 -0.14 -2.91
C ALA A 21 4.62 1.23 -3.08
N TYR A 22 4.18 2.01 -4.07
CA TYR A 22 4.76 3.33 -4.31
C TYR A 22 4.46 4.29 -3.16
N SER A 23 3.27 4.22 -2.55
CA SER A 23 2.96 5.06 -1.39
C SER A 23 3.86 4.76 -0.19
N LEU A 24 4.37 3.53 -0.10
CA LEU A 24 5.23 3.09 1.00
C LEU A 24 6.73 3.28 0.71
N LEU A 25 7.15 3.04 -0.52
CA LEU A 25 8.59 2.99 -0.88
C LEU A 25 9.05 4.20 -1.69
N GLN A 26 8.18 4.84 -2.45
CA GLN A 26 8.46 6.03 -3.27
C GLN A 26 9.65 5.86 -4.22
N ASN A 27 9.89 4.65 -4.70
CA ASN A 27 10.96 4.31 -5.61
C ASN A 27 10.48 3.18 -6.52
N ARG A 28 10.59 3.39 -7.83
CA ARG A 28 10.07 2.44 -8.83
C ARG A 28 10.76 1.08 -8.77
N GLU A 29 12.07 1.09 -8.61
CA GLU A 29 12.84 -0.15 -8.57
C GLU A 29 12.46 -0.98 -7.35
N ASP A 30 12.35 -0.34 -6.19
CA ASP A 30 11.89 -1.00 -4.96
C ASP A 30 10.47 -1.52 -5.09
N CYS A 31 9.60 -0.77 -5.78
CA CYS A 31 8.23 -1.24 -6.04
C CYS A 31 8.22 -2.51 -6.89
N ARG A 32 9.05 -2.56 -7.92
CA ARG A 32 9.17 -3.77 -8.75
C ARG A 32 9.65 -4.95 -7.92
N ASP A 33 10.65 -4.74 -7.07
CA ASP A 33 11.15 -5.77 -6.18
C ASP A 33 10.07 -6.24 -5.22
N ALA A 34 9.29 -5.30 -4.67
CA ALA A 34 8.19 -5.63 -3.78
C ALA A 34 7.10 -6.44 -4.49
N LEU A 35 6.78 -6.10 -5.73
CA LEU A 35 5.78 -6.84 -6.51
C LEU A 35 6.25 -8.25 -6.84
N GLN A 36 7.50 -8.41 -7.21
CA GLN A 36 8.08 -9.73 -7.45
C GLN A 36 8.05 -10.59 -6.18
N GLU A 37 8.49 -10.02 -5.06
CA GLU A 37 8.47 -10.69 -3.77
C GLU A 37 7.06 -11.06 -3.35
N THR A 38 6.10 -10.17 -3.60
CA THR A 38 4.69 -10.41 -3.33
C THR A 38 4.18 -11.61 -4.12
N ALA A 39 4.48 -11.67 -5.40
CA ALA A 39 4.06 -12.78 -6.26
C ALA A 39 4.64 -14.12 -5.78
N LEU A 40 5.93 -14.14 -5.43
CA LEU A 40 6.59 -15.33 -4.94
C LEU A 40 6.02 -15.81 -3.62
N LYS A 41 5.87 -14.90 -2.66
CA LYS A 41 5.29 -15.22 -1.34
C LYS A 41 3.84 -15.67 -1.46
N ALA A 42 3.08 -15.02 -2.31
CA ALA A 42 1.69 -15.38 -2.52
C ALA A 42 1.56 -16.79 -3.09
N TRP A 43 2.39 -17.13 -4.06
CA TRP A 43 2.40 -18.47 -4.63
C TRP A 43 2.79 -19.53 -3.60
N GLU A 44 3.82 -19.27 -2.80
CA GLU A 44 4.23 -20.16 -1.71
C GLU A 44 3.11 -20.37 -0.68
N LYS A 45 2.35 -19.32 -0.38
CA LYS A 45 1.29 -19.32 0.62
C LYS A 45 -0.10 -19.51 0.03
N ARG A 46 -0.21 -19.91 -1.23
CA ARG A 46 -1.51 -19.97 -1.94
C ARG A 46 -2.56 -20.81 -1.23
N PHE A 47 -2.15 -21.83 -0.49
CA PHE A 47 -3.07 -22.68 0.25
C PHE A 47 -3.58 -22.05 1.55
N SER A 48 -2.99 -20.93 1.97
CA SER A 48 -3.49 -20.20 3.14
C SER A 48 -4.73 -19.36 2.81
N LEU A 49 -4.97 -19.07 1.54
CA LEU A 49 -6.18 -18.38 1.10
C LEU A 49 -7.32 -19.41 0.96
N ARG A 50 -8.23 -19.43 1.93
CA ARG A 50 -9.35 -20.40 1.95
C ARG A 50 -10.53 -19.93 1.11
N HIS A 51 -10.70 -18.62 0.95
CA HIS A 51 -11.84 -18.01 0.27
C HIS A 51 -11.36 -17.14 -0.88
N PRO A 52 -11.54 -17.57 -2.14
CA PRO A 52 -11.04 -16.83 -3.30
C PRO A 52 -11.53 -15.38 -3.38
N GLU A 53 -12.71 -15.08 -2.83
CA GLU A 53 -13.28 -13.73 -2.81
C GLU A 53 -12.44 -12.75 -1.98
N TYR A 54 -11.55 -13.23 -1.13
CA TYR A 54 -10.66 -12.39 -0.33
C TYR A 54 -9.26 -12.26 -0.94
N PHE A 55 -9.07 -12.68 -2.18
CA PHE A 55 -7.76 -12.63 -2.83
C PHE A 55 -7.18 -11.22 -2.80
N SER A 56 -7.97 -10.21 -3.15
CA SER A 56 -7.51 -8.82 -3.21
C SER A 56 -6.99 -8.32 -1.85
N THR A 57 -7.72 -8.58 -0.78
CA THR A 57 -7.29 -8.23 0.59
C THR A 57 -6.03 -8.98 0.99
N TRP A 58 -6.00 -10.27 0.71
CA TRP A 58 -4.90 -11.15 1.05
C TRP A 58 -3.60 -10.75 0.33
N ILE A 59 -3.67 -10.52 -0.97
CA ILE A 59 -2.49 -10.15 -1.76
C ILE A 59 -1.97 -8.75 -1.41
N THR A 60 -2.87 -7.81 -1.13
CA THR A 60 -2.51 -6.45 -0.71
C THR A 60 -1.71 -6.49 0.59
N ARG A 61 -2.12 -7.34 1.52
CA ARG A 61 -1.42 -7.51 2.78
C ARG A 61 -0.03 -8.10 2.60
N ILE A 62 0.11 -9.10 1.75
CA ILE A 62 1.42 -9.67 1.41
C ILE A 62 2.32 -8.58 0.82
N CYS A 63 1.76 -7.74 -0.05
CA CYS A 63 2.49 -6.62 -0.65
C CYS A 63 2.96 -5.61 0.40
N ILE A 64 2.09 -5.21 1.32
CA ILE A 64 2.45 -4.27 2.39
C ILE A 64 3.60 -4.84 3.23
N ASN A 65 3.53 -6.11 3.60
CA ASN A 65 4.58 -6.77 4.36
C ASN A 65 5.90 -6.82 3.58
N ALA A 66 5.85 -7.11 2.28
CA ALA A 66 7.03 -7.10 1.42
C ALA A 66 7.66 -5.71 1.35
N CYS A 67 6.83 -4.68 1.25
CA CYS A 67 7.30 -3.28 1.26
C CYS A 67 7.98 -2.92 2.58
N HIS A 68 7.41 -3.33 3.70
CA HIS A 68 8.01 -3.09 5.01
C HIS A 68 9.37 -3.78 5.14
N ASP A 69 9.49 -5.00 4.63
CA ASP A 69 10.77 -5.73 4.65
C ASP A 69 11.84 -5.01 3.82
N ILE A 70 11.49 -4.54 2.63
CA ILE A 70 12.39 -3.79 1.78
C ILE A 70 12.79 -2.47 2.45
N GLY A 71 11.83 -1.76 3.03
CA GLY A 71 12.08 -0.51 3.74
C GLY A 71 13.03 -0.68 4.92
N ARG A 72 12.89 -1.77 5.67
CA ARG A 72 13.81 -2.07 6.78
C ARG A 72 15.23 -2.36 6.29
N LYS A 73 15.38 -3.10 5.20
CA LYS A 73 16.70 -3.37 4.62
C LYS A 73 17.38 -2.10 4.13
N LYS A 74 16.63 -1.17 3.55
CA LYS A 74 17.17 0.10 3.08
C LYS A 74 17.63 1.02 4.20
N LYS A 75 16.97 1.01 5.35
CA LYS A 75 17.40 1.81 6.51
C LYS A 75 18.74 1.38 7.08
N GLY A 76 19.15 0.14 6.83
CA GLY A 76 20.45 -0.38 7.24
C GLY A 76 21.57 -0.07 6.26
N THR A 77 21.26 0.34 5.04
CA THR A 77 22.23 0.76 4.05
C THR A 77 22.02 2.24 3.80
N VAL A 78 23.06 3.04 4.04
CA VAL A 78 23.05 4.45 3.66
C VAL A 78 23.05 4.49 2.15
N SER A 79 21.87 4.45 1.55
CA SER A 79 21.75 4.72 0.14
C SER A 79 21.86 6.23 -0.02
N LEU A 80 22.93 6.65 -0.64
CA LEU A 80 23.09 8.00 -1.13
C LEU A 80 21.98 8.29 -2.15
N GLU A 81 20.99 9.06 -1.69
CA GLU A 81 20.24 9.97 -2.53
C GLU A 81 19.78 9.45 -3.90
N GLU A 82 18.77 8.59 -3.90
CA GLU A 82 17.90 8.55 -5.05
C GLU A 82 16.77 9.54 -4.79
N ALA A 83 16.80 10.66 -5.50
CA ALA A 83 15.65 11.53 -5.58
C ALA A 83 14.43 10.68 -5.98
N PRO A 84 13.28 10.80 -5.31
CA PRO A 84 12.12 10.05 -5.71
C PRO A 84 11.81 10.35 -7.18
N GLU A 85 11.80 9.29 -8.01
CA GLU A 85 11.40 9.44 -9.41
C GLU A 85 9.96 9.94 -9.46
N PRO A 86 9.67 10.93 -10.31
CA PRO A 86 8.29 11.40 -10.44
C PRO A 86 7.46 10.28 -11.07
N PHE A 87 6.66 9.65 -10.26
CA PHE A 87 5.57 8.80 -10.70
C PHE A 87 4.31 9.66 -10.63
N GLN A 88 3.41 9.52 -11.62
CA GLN A 88 2.18 10.30 -11.77
C GLN A 88 1.85 11.14 -10.52
N GLU A 89 2.39 12.35 -10.49
CA GLU A 89 2.09 13.26 -9.39
C GLU A 89 0.61 13.60 -9.43
N PRO A 90 -0.05 13.65 -8.26
CA PRO A 90 -1.37 14.25 -8.19
C PRO A 90 -1.34 15.63 -8.84
N PRO A 91 -2.45 16.05 -9.48
CA PRO A 91 -2.48 17.36 -10.14
C PRO A 91 -2.17 18.53 -9.21
N ASP A 92 -2.23 18.33 -7.89
CA ASP A 92 -1.97 19.36 -6.89
C ASP A 92 -0.68 19.04 -6.11
N PRO A 93 0.42 19.80 -6.36
CA PRO A 93 1.67 19.58 -5.63
C PRO A 93 1.55 19.80 -4.13
N ALA A 94 0.69 20.70 -3.67
CA ALA A 94 0.48 20.94 -2.25
C ALA A 94 -0.15 19.73 -1.59
N LEU A 95 -1.14 19.11 -2.24
CA LEU A 95 -1.75 17.89 -1.74
C LEU A 95 -0.75 16.74 -1.69
N SER A 96 0.09 16.60 -2.70
CA SER A 96 1.13 15.58 -2.75
C SER A 96 2.09 15.70 -1.58
N LEU A 97 2.57 16.92 -1.30
CA LEU A 97 3.47 17.18 -0.17
C LEU A 97 2.77 16.90 1.16
N ALA A 98 1.52 17.32 1.30
CA ALA A 98 0.76 17.10 2.53
C ALA A 98 0.56 15.60 2.78
N LEU A 99 0.26 14.83 1.75
CA LEU A 99 0.13 13.38 1.87
C LEU A 99 1.44 12.72 2.29
N LYS A 100 2.55 13.16 1.70
CA LYS A 100 3.88 12.63 2.05
C LYS A 100 4.28 12.95 3.49
N SER A 101 3.80 14.05 4.05
CA SER A 101 4.10 14.44 5.42
C SER A 101 3.32 13.64 6.47
N LEU A 102 2.24 12.98 6.07
CA LEU A 102 1.47 12.13 7.00
C LEU A 102 2.29 10.92 7.42
N PRO A 103 2.25 10.55 8.71
CA PRO A 103 2.78 9.25 9.12
C PRO A 103 2.14 8.12 8.34
N GLU A 104 2.90 7.08 8.06
CA GLU A 104 2.42 5.94 7.25
C GLU A 104 1.11 5.36 7.77
N LYS A 105 0.99 5.20 9.09
CA LYS A 105 -0.22 4.59 9.67
C LYS A 105 -1.48 5.44 9.49
N LEU A 106 -1.35 6.72 9.18
CA LEU A 106 -2.47 7.58 8.82
C LEU A 106 -2.66 7.66 7.30
N ARG A 107 -1.55 7.75 6.56
CA ARG A 107 -1.57 7.85 5.11
C ARG A 107 -2.12 6.60 4.43
N LEU A 108 -1.67 5.41 4.88
CA LEU A 108 -2.03 4.16 4.24
C LEU A 108 -3.54 3.86 4.30
N PRO A 109 -4.21 3.92 5.46
CA PRO A 109 -5.66 3.73 5.49
C PRO A 109 -6.42 4.75 4.63
N LEU A 110 -6.00 5.99 4.65
CA LEU A 110 -6.62 7.05 3.85
C LEU A 110 -6.49 6.75 2.36
N MET A 111 -5.29 6.36 1.92
CA MET A 111 -5.03 6.00 0.54
C MET A 111 -5.87 4.79 0.10
N LEU A 112 -5.95 3.75 0.93
CA LEU A 112 -6.74 2.56 0.61
C LEU A 112 -8.22 2.90 0.46
N GLN A 113 -8.75 3.82 1.25
CA GLN A 113 -10.13 4.25 1.12
C GLN A 113 -10.36 5.07 -0.16
N TYR A 114 -9.57 6.10 -0.39
CA TYR A 114 -9.84 7.07 -1.46
C TYR A 114 -9.32 6.64 -2.82
N SER A 115 -8.12 6.09 -2.88
CA SER A 115 -7.53 5.68 -4.16
C SER A 115 -8.03 4.31 -4.61
N GLU A 116 -8.24 3.39 -3.67
CA GLU A 116 -8.57 2.01 -3.98
C GLU A 116 -10.03 1.64 -3.70
N GLY A 117 -10.81 2.58 -3.16
CA GLY A 117 -12.24 2.36 -2.92
C GLY A 117 -12.54 1.28 -1.89
N MET A 118 -11.62 0.98 -0.99
CA MET A 118 -11.82 -0.05 0.02
C MET A 118 -12.73 0.44 1.13
N SER A 119 -13.60 -0.45 1.61
CA SER A 119 -14.44 -0.18 2.77
C SER A 119 -13.61 -0.22 4.06
N TYR A 120 -14.14 0.36 5.15
CA TYR A 120 -13.49 0.25 6.46
C TYR A 120 -13.26 -1.20 6.86
N ALA A 121 -14.22 -2.08 6.58
CA ALA A 121 -14.09 -3.51 6.89
C ALA A 121 -12.94 -4.15 6.11
N GLU A 122 -12.82 -3.84 4.82
CA GLU A 122 -11.74 -4.35 3.99
C GLU A 122 -10.37 -3.83 4.44
N ILE A 123 -10.28 -2.54 4.76
CA ILE A 123 -9.04 -1.93 5.27
C ILE A 123 -8.65 -2.58 6.61
N ALA A 124 -9.62 -2.76 7.50
CA ALA A 124 -9.38 -3.40 8.79
C ALA A 124 -8.81 -4.80 8.63
N ARG A 125 -9.39 -5.59 7.73
CA ARG A 125 -8.88 -6.94 7.44
C ARG A 125 -7.48 -6.90 6.83
N THR A 126 -7.26 -5.98 5.89
CA THR A 126 -5.97 -5.86 5.20
C THR A 126 -4.86 -5.47 6.17
N LEU A 127 -5.10 -4.53 7.06
CA LEU A 127 -4.11 -4.01 7.99
C LEU A 127 -4.10 -4.73 9.34
N ARG A 128 -5.02 -5.65 9.57
CA ARG A 128 -5.20 -6.38 10.84
C ARG A 128 -5.40 -5.44 12.04
N ILE A 129 -6.27 -4.49 11.86
CA ILE A 129 -6.72 -3.59 12.91
C ILE A 129 -8.23 -3.59 12.94
N THR A 130 -8.83 -3.00 13.98
CA THR A 130 -10.29 -2.93 14.08
C THR A 130 -10.85 -1.82 13.21
N GLU A 131 -12.14 -1.92 12.83
CA GLU A 131 -12.80 -0.86 12.07
C GLU A 131 -12.78 0.49 12.81
N PRO A 132 -13.06 0.57 14.13
CA PRO A 132 -12.94 1.83 14.83
C PRO A 132 -11.53 2.42 14.73
N THR A 133 -10.48 1.60 14.74
CA THR A 133 -9.10 2.07 14.56
C THR A 133 -8.91 2.65 13.15
N VAL A 134 -9.43 1.99 12.12
CA VAL A 134 -9.39 2.52 10.75
C VAL A 134 -10.07 3.89 10.70
N ARG A 135 -11.28 3.97 11.21
CA ARG A 135 -12.07 5.20 11.22
C ARG A 135 -11.33 6.34 11.92
N GLY A 136 -10.76 6.06 13.09
CA GLY A 136 -10.00 7.05 13.84
C GLY A 136 -8.75 7.54 13.10
N ARG A 137 -8.03 6.61 12.47
CA ARG A 137 -6.82 6.96 11.70
C ARG A 137 -7.16 7.81 10.48
N ILE A 138 -8.21 7.46 9.75
CA ILE A 138 -8.66 8.25 8.59
C ILE A 138 -9.11 9.64 9.03
N HIS A 139 -9.85 9.73 10.14
CA HIS A 139 -10.27 11.02 10.69
C HIS A 139 -9.06 11.90 11.02
N ARG A 140 -8.08 11.34 11.73
CA ARG A 140 -6.86 12.09 12.07
C ARG A 140 -6.05 12.49 10.84
N ALA A 141 -6.00 11.61 9.84
CA ALA A 141 -5.33 11.93 8.57
C ALA A 141 -5.98 13.14 7.90
N LYS A 142 -7.31 13.15 7.82
CA LYS A 142 -8.07 14.26 7.24
C LYS A 142 -7.85 15.57 8.01
N GLU A 143 -7.83 15.49 9.34
CA GLU A 143 -7.59 16.67 10.18
C GLU A 143 -6.19 17.25 9.95
N GLN A 144 -5.17 16.42 9.87
CA GLN A 144 -3.82 16.89 9.57
C GLN A 144 -3.71 17.50 8.18
N LEU A 145 -4.32 16.86 7.17
CA LEU A 145 -4.35 17.41 5.82
C LEU A 145 -5.03 18.78 5.79
N ARG A 146 -6.16 18.90 6.47
CA ARG A 146 -6.89 20.15 6.53
C ARG A 146 -6.03 21.28 7.12
N LYS A 147 -5.32 21.00 8.19
CA LYS A 147 -4.43 21.98 8.83
C LYS A 147 -3.29 22.42 7.90
N GLU A 148 -2.71 21.48 7.16
CA GLU A 148 -1.61 21.78 6.26
C GLU A 148 -2.05 22.54 5.01
N LEU A 149 -3.28 22.32 4.55
CA LEU A 149 -3.79 22.93 3.33
C LEU A 149 -4.49 24.27 3.58
N GLU A 150 -4.78 24.61 4.83
CA GLU A 150 -5.47 25.87 5.23
C GLU A 150 -4.49 27.01 5.56
N VAL A 151 -3.33 27.02 4.99
CA VAL A 151 -2.36 28.10 5.26
C VAL A 151 -2.70 29.33 4.44
#